data_de586b0169fb0040d9462ab6d617c1fc
#
_entry.id   de586b0169fb0040d9462ab6d617c1fc
#
_cell.length_a   1.000
_cell.length_b   1.000
_cell.length_c   1.000
_cell.angle_alpha   90.00
_cell.angle_beta   90.00
_cell.angle_gamma   90.00
#
_symmetry.space_group_name_H-M   'P 1'
#
loop_
_entity.id
_entity.type
_entity.pdbx_description
1 polymer ?
#
loop_
_entity_poly.entity_id
_entity_poly.type
_entity_poly.pdbx_seq_one_letter_code
_entity_poly.pdbx_strand_id
1 'polypeptide(L)'
;FGISSVTLHSLKESYCPEHSEMVWHAISNLETFRTSERAQRSLDYFLAVRPLRLAVPPERLSSILVCKRGRPKNFEWRRNNIQIRRVNGPERISPEWWYMENYHLTRDYFRVEDTQGRRYWLFKEFIKKNHERSHWYLHGFFA
;
A
#
# COMPACT_ATOMS: atom_id res chain seq x y z
N PHE A 1 17.22 10.60 -26.47
CA PHE A 1 16.72 9.79 -25.35
C PHE A 1 17.72 8.66 -25.10
N GLY A 2 18.42 8.68 -23.96
CA GLY A 2 19.39 7.64 -23.60
C GLY A 2 18.69 6.36 -23.14
N ILE A 3 19.32 5.20 -23.33
CA ILE A 3 18.85 3.87 -22.89
C ILE A 3 18.62 3.82 -21.38
N SER A 4 19.25 4.71 -20.62
CA SER A 4 19.09 4.86 -19.16
C SER A 4 17.70 5.36 -18.71
N SER A 5 16.82 5.77 -19.62
CA SER A 5 15.47 6.23 -19.31
C SER A 5 14.42 5.10 -19.32
N VAL A 6 14.79 3.89 -19.72
CA VAL A 6 13.89 2.73 -19.76
C VAL A 6 14.10 1.89 -18.52
N THR A 7 13.05 1.72 -17.73
CA THR A 7 13.02 0.86 -16.55
C THR A 7 12.01 -0.25 -16.76
N LEU A 8 12.36 -1.45 -16.32
CA LEU A 8 11.47 -2.57 -16.29
C LEU A 8 11.09 -2.87 -14.84
N HIS A 9 9.79 -3.00 -14.57
CA HIS A 9 9.26 -3.36 -13.28
C HIS A 9 8.89 -4.84 -13.26
N SER A 10 9.31 -5.57 -12.25
CA SER A 10 8.87 -6.94 -12.00
C SER A 10 8.32 -7.08 -10.59
N LEU A 11 7.34 -7.97 -10.42
CA LEU A 11 6.77 -8.28 -9.11
C LEU A 11 7.70 -9.26 -8.38
N LYS A 12 7.93 -8.97 -7.11
CA LYS A 12 8.59 -9.87 -6.17
C LYS A 12 7.56 -10.41 -5.19
N GLU A 13 7.66 -11.68 -4.82
CA GLU A 13 6.84 -12.23 -3.74
C GLU A 13 7.21 -11.54 -2.41
N SER A 14 6.40 -10.59 -2.01
CA SER A 14 6.51 -9.90 -0.72
C SER A 14 5.12 -9.50 -0.24
N TYR A 15 4.87 -9.69 1.05
CA TYR A 15 3.66 -9.21 1.71
C TYR A 15 3.71 -7.71 1.99
N CYS A 16 4.91 -7.11 2.03
CA CYS A 16 5.08 -5.67 2.18
C CYS A 16 4.93 -4.99 0.82
N PRO A 17 3.94 -4.09 0.64
CA PRO A 17 3.70 -3.42 -0.64
C PRO A 17 4.92 -2.69 -1.19
N GLU A 18 5.72 -2.10 -0.30
CA GLU A 18 6.93 -1.34 -0.65
C GLU A 18 8.05 -2.24 -1.22
N HIS A 19 8.01 -3.53 -0.91
CA HIS A 19 9.01 -4.52 -1.35
C HIS A 19 8.51 -5.44 -2.45
N SER A 20 7.26 -5.29 -2.88
CA SER A 20 6.64 -6.16 -3.88
C SER A 20 7.04 -5.83 -5.31
N GLU A 21 7.76 -4.74 -5.53
CA GLU A 21 8.18 -4.27 -6.83
C GLU A 21 9.70 -4.20 -6.93
N MET A 22 10.26 -4.77 -7.99
CA MET A 22 11.68 -4.61 -8.34
C MET A 22 11.80 -3.79 -9.62
N VAL A 23 12.66 -2.78 -9.60
CA VAL A 23 12.98 -1.94 -10.75
C VAL A 23 14.31 -2.39 -11.34
N TRP A 24 14.31 -2.72 -12.62
CA TRP A 24 15.51 -3.06 -13.38
C TRP A 24 15.84 -1.90 -14.32
N HIS A 25 17.08 -1.44 -14.28
CA HIS A 25 17.57 -0.48 -15.25
C HIS A 25 17.99 -1.19 -16.54
N ALA A 26 17.71 -0.56 -17.66
CA ALA A 26 17.88 -0.98 -19.05
C ALA A 26 18.62 -2.29 -19.31
N ILE A 27 17.91 -3.26 -19.82
CA ILE A 27 18.41 -4.61 -20.03
C ILE A 27 18.75 -4.83 -21.49
N SER A 28 19.92 -5.40 -21.71
CA SER A 28 20.39 -5.83 -23.04
C SER A 28 19.71 -7.13 -23.57
N ASN A 29 18.88 -7.81 -22.77
CA ASN A 29 18.26 -9.08 -23.17
C ASN A 29 16.75 -9.11 -22.86
N LEU A 30 15.97 -8.84 -23.91
CA LEU A 30 14.49 -8.89 -23.89
C LEU A 30 13.88 -10.30 -23.96
N GLU A 31 14.69 -11.36 -24.06
CA GLU A 31 14.20 -12.71 -24.38
C GLU A 31 13.56 -13.48 -23.22
N THR A 32 13.63 -12.99 -21.99
CA THR A 32 13.20 -13.75 -20.80
C THR A 32 11.78 -13.44 -20.30
N PHE A 33 11.05 -12.54 -20.94
CA PHE A 33 9.71 -12.12 -20.45
C PHE A 33 8.56 -12.72 -21.26
N ARG A 34 8.43 -14.05 -21.26
CA ARG A 34 7.12 -14.68 -21.52
C ARG A 34 6.34 -14.73 -20.21
N THR A 35 5.50 -13.75 -19.96
CA THR A 35 4.52 -13.80 -18.89
C THR A 35 3.55 -14.94 -19.15
N SER A 36 3.50 -15.92 -18.25
CA SER A 36 2.49 -16.96 -18.29
C SER A 36 1.10 -16.33 -18.08
N GLU A 37 0.04 -16.90 -18.70
CA GLU A 37 -1.36 -16.44 -18.52
C GLU A 37 -1.77 -16.40 -17.03
N ARG A 38 -1.15 -17.24 -16.20
CA ARG A 38 -1.37 -17.28 -14.76
C ARG A 38 -0.82 -16.02 -14.06
N ALA A 39 0.32 -15.50 -14.52
CA ALA A 39 0.88 -14.26 -14.03
C ALA A 39 0.02 -13.07 -14.43
N GLN A 40 -0.57 -13.08 -15.63
CA GLN A 40 -1.46 -12.02 -16.11
C GLN A 40 -2.73 -11.92 -15.26
N ARG A 41 -3.41 -13.04 -14.97
CA ARG A 41 -4.61 -13.05 -14.09
C ARG A 41 -4.29 -12.61 -12.67
N SER A 42 -3.12 -12.97 -12.15
CA SER A 42 -2.64 -12.50 -10.86
C SER A 42 -2.41 -11.00 -10.86
N LEU A 43 -1.84 -10.45 -11.94
CA LEU A 43 -1.61 -9.03 -12.13
C LEU A 43 -2.93 -8.24 -12.15
N ASP A 44 -3.93 -8.71 -12.90
CA ASP A 44 -5.25 -8.07 -13.00
C ASP A 44 -5.95 -8.01 -11.63
N TYR A 45 -5.83 -9.05 -10.82
CA TYR A 45 -6.34 -9.07 -9.46
C TYR A 45 -5.60 -8.07 -8.56
N PHE A 46 -4.26 -8.02 -8.65
CA PHE A 46 -3.44 -7.06 -7.90
C PHE A 46 -3.77 -5.62 -8.26
N LEU A 47 -3.90 -5.29 -9.54
CA LEU A 47 -4.24 -3.95 -10.01
C LEU A 47 -5.65 -3.51 -9.54
N ALA A 48 -6.60 -4.45 -9.41
CA ALA A 48 -7.94 -4.15 -8.92
C ALA A 48 -7.99 -3.88 -7.40
N VAL A 49 -7.04 -4.42 -6.63
CA VAL A 49 -7.05 -4.41 -5.16
C VAL A 49 -6.01 -3.47 -4.56
N ARG A 50 -4.91 -3.21 -5.27
CA ARG A 50 -3.80 -2.36 -4.82
C ARG A 50 -3.87 -0.97 -5.46
N PRO A 51 -3.35 0.07 -4.79
CA PRO A 51 -3.30 1.41 -5.36
C PRO A 51 -2.32 1.50 -6.52
N LEU A 52 -2.62 2.34 -7.50
CA LEU A 52 -1.75 2.61 -8.64
C LEU A 52 -0.49 3.41 -8.25
N ARG A 53 -0.57 4.17 -7.18
CA ARG A 53 0.53 5.01 -6.70
C ARG A 53 0.70 4.84 -5.21
N LEU A 54 1.90 4.48 -4.78
CA LEU A 54 2.29 4.45 -3.38
C LEU A 54 2.94 5.77 -2.96
N ALA A 55 2.70 6.17 -1.71
CA ALA A 55 3.49 7.18 -1.02
C ALA A 55 4.68 6.46 -0.37
N VAL A 56 5.89 6.76 -0.84
CA VAL A 56 7.13 6.17 -0.30
C VAL A 56 8.03 7.31 0.18
N PRO A 57 8.27 7.42 1.47
CA PRO A 57 7.68 6.66 2.58
C PRO A 57 6.18 6.96 2.79
N PRO A 58 5.42 6.07 3.49
CA PRO A 58 4.04 6.35 3.88
C PRO A 58 3.91 7.65 4.70
N GLU A 59 2.90 8.47 4.39
CA GLU A 59 2.67 9.73 5.08
C GLU A 59 1.87 9.51 6.38
N ARG A 60 2.43 9.90 7.52
CA ARG A 60 1.71 9.82 8.80
C ARG A 60 0.56 10.82 8.83
N LEU A 61 -0.63 10.36 9.25
CA LEU A 61 -1.78 11.22 9.42
C LEU A 61 -1.71 11.98 10.75
N SER A 62 -1.97 13.29 10.70
CA SER A 62 -1.98 14.16 11.88
C SER A 62 -3.20 13.91 12.76
N SER A 63 -4.35 13.65 12.14
CA SER A 63 -5.62 13.41 12.81
C SER A 63 -6.46 12.40 12.03
N ILE A 64 -7.15 11.52 12.76
CA ILE A 64 -8.11 10.58 12.21
C ILE A 64 -9.22 10.31 13.23
N LEU A 65 -10.46 10.41 12.78
CA LEU A 65 -11.61 9.98 13.57
C LEU A 65 -12.01 8.57 13.16
N VAL A 66 -12.11 7.67 14.14
CA VAL A 66 -12.54 6.30 13.93
C VAL A 66 -13.86 6.02 14.65
N CYS A 67 -14.69 5.15 14.10
CA CYS A 67 -15.90 4.68 14.78
C CYS A 67 -15.56 3.62 15.84
N LYS A 68 -16.56 3.24 16.67
CA LYS A 68 -16.42 2.20 17.72
C LYS A 68 -15.89 0.84 17.20
N ARG A 69 -16.09 0.55 15.90
CA ARG A 69 -15.57 -0.66 15.23
C ARG A 69 -14.16 -0.49 14.65
N GLY A 70 -13.45 0.60 14.96
CA GLY A 70 -12.09 0.88 14.47
C GLY A 70 -11.99 1.29 13.00
N ARG A 71 -13.12 1.52 12.31
CA ARG A 71 -13.15 1.99 10.91
C ARG A 71 -12.99 3.51 10.84
N PRO A 72 -12.16 4.06 9.93
CA PRO A 72 -11.99 5.49 9.79
C PRO A 72 -13.26 6.14 9.23
N LYS A 73 -13.59 7.33 9.77
CA LYS A 73 -14.72 8.18 9.33
C LYS A 73 -14.28 9.43 8.60
N ASN A 74 -13.23 10.07 9.10
CA ASN A 74 -12.55 11.18 8.43
C ASN A 74 -11.09 11.18 8.84
N PHE A 75 -10.26 11.86 8.05
CA PHE A 75 -8.84 12.05 8.36
C PHE A 75 -8.36 13.39 7.83
N GLU A 76 -7.33 13.91 8.46
CA GLU A 76 -6.65 15.12 8.01
C GLU A 76 -5.40 14.76 7.22
N TRP A 77 -5.32 15.28 5.99
CA TRP A 77 -4.16 15.13 5.13
C TRP A 77 -3.85 16.46 4.44
N ARG A 78 -2.60 16.93 4.58
CA ARG A 78 -2.12 18.20 4.00
C ARG A 78 -3.05 19.37 4.33
N ARG A 79 -3.47 19.49 5.60
CA ARG A 79 -4.39 20.50 6.12
C ARG A 79 -5.83 20.42 5.58
N ASN A 80 -6.15 19.39 4.83
CA ASN A 80 -7.52 19.16 4.35
C ASN A 80 -8.18 18.07 5.20
N ASN A 81 -9.38 18.35 5.68
CA ASN A 81 -10.22 17.34 6.35
C ASN A 81 -11.00 16.56 5.30
N ILE A 82 -10.71 15.27 5.18
CA ILE A 82 -11.29 14.38 4.19
C ILE A 82 -12.35 13.52 4.85
N GLN A 83 -13.60 13.71 4.43
CA GLN A 83 -14.75 12.94 4.89
C GLN A 83 -14.85 11.64 4.10
N ILE A 84 -14.92 10.50 4.81
CA ILE A 84 -15.00 9.19 4.20
C ILE A 84 -16.45 8.77 4.02
N ARG A 85 -16.82 8.42 2.78
CA ARG A 85 -18.12 7.89 2.40
C ARG A 85 -18.19 6.37 2.49
N ARG A 86 -17.13 5.67 2.06
CA ARG A 86 -17.06 4.21 2.02
C ARG A 86 -15.73 3.70 2.57
N VAL A 87 -15.79 2.58 3.30
CA VAL A 87 -14.62 1.90 3.88
C VAL A 87 -14.70 0.41 3.58
N ASN A 88 -13.65 -0.14 2.98
CA ASN A 88 -13.41 -1.56 2.82
C ASN A 88 -12.20 -1.98 3.62
N GLY A 89 -12.25 -3.13 4.26
CA GLY A 89 -11.19 -3.66 5.12
C GLY A 89 -11.66 -3.88 6.56
N PRO A 90 -10.75 -4.21 7.48
CA PRO A 90 -9.29 -4.23 7.30
C PRO A 90 -8.78 -5.47 6.56
N GLU A 91 -7.72 -5.28 5.77
CA GLU A 91 -6.84 -6.34 5.29
C GLU A 91 -5.57 -6.32 6.14
N ARG A 92 -5.32 -7.41 6.86
CA ARG A 92 -4.15 -7.49 7.75
C ARG A 92 -2.94 -8.01 7.00
N ILE A 93 -1.88 -7.22 7.01
CA ILE A 93 -0.59 -7.56 6.44
C ILE A 93 0.44 -7.59 7.57
N SER A 94 1.06 -8.75 7.76
CA SER A 94 2.18 -8.93 8.67
C SER A 94 3.48 -8.92 7.88
N PRO A 95 4.54 -8.25 8.37
CA PRO A 95 5.83 -8.28 7.70
C PRO A 95 6.42 -9.69 7.70
N GLU A 96 7.34 -9.91 6.80
CA GLU A 96 8.12 -11.15 6.67
C GLU A 96 9.05 -11.26 7.88
N TRP A 97 8.61 -11.98 8.92
CA TRP A 97 9.32 -12.12 10.20
C TRP A 97 10.72 -12.73 10.08
N TRP A 98 11.00 -13.44 8.98
CA TRP A 98 12.31 -14.05 8.71
C TRP A 98 13.34 -13.06 8.14
N TYR A 99 12.93 -11.88 7.69
CA TYR A 99 13.84 -10.84 7.19
C TYR A 99 14.20 -9.77 8.21
N MET A 100 13.43 -9.64 9.29
CA MET A 100 13.59 -8.56 10.26
C MET A 100 13.50 -9.08 11.69
N GLU A 101 14.63 -9.33 12.31
CA GLU A 101 14.72 -9.86 13.70
C GLU A 101 14.05 -8.98 14.77
N ASN A 102 13.71 -7.71 14.51
CA ASN A 102 13.25 -6.77 15.53
C ASN A 102 11.95 -6.01 15.23
N TYR A 103 11.27 -6.20 14.09
CA TYR A 103 10.07 -5.43 13.74
C TYR A 103 8.83 -6.30 13.56
N HIS A 104 8.13 -6.53 14.63
CA HIS A 104 6.79 -7.15 14.62
C HIS A 104 5.71 -6.08 14.39
N LEU A 105 5.78 -5.35 13.29
CA LEU A 105 4.79 -4.36 12.93
C LEU A 105 3.70 -5.03 12.08
N THR A 106 2.52 -5.20 12.64
CA THR A 106 1.34 -5.63 11.89
C THR A 106 0.60 -4.39 11.40
N ARG A 107 0.18 -4.40 10.14
CA ARG A 107 -0.56 -3.31 9.52
C ARG A 107 -1.95 -3.78 9.11
N ASP A 108 -2.97 -3.06 9.54
CA ASP A 108 -4.35 -3.24 9.08
C ASP A 108 -4.65 -2.18 8.00
N TYR A 109 -4.81 -2.62 6.76
CA TYR A 109 -5.06 -1.77 5.60
C TYR A 109 -6.55 -1.56 5.34
N PHE A 110 -6.89 -0.34 4.98
CA PHE A 110 -8.25 0.07 4.62
C PHE A 110 -8.24 0.79 3.27
N ARG A 111 -9.14 0.39 2.38
CA ARG A 111 -9.49 1.18 1.20
C ARG A 111 -10.63 2.10 1.57
N VAL A 112 -10.42 3.38 1.44
CA VAL A 112 -11.42 4.40 1.74
C VAL A 112 -11.74 5.23 0.52
N GLU A 113 -13.01 5.61 0.38
CA GLU A 113 -13.51 6.51 -0.66
C GLU A 113 -14.09 7.73 0.03
N ASP A 114 -13.69 8.92 -0.41
CA ASP A 114 -14.21 10.18 0.12
C ASP A 114 -15.55 10.56 -0.55
N THR A 115 -16.11 11.66 -0.11
CA THR A 115 -17.37 12.21 -0.66
C THR A 115 -17.25 12.71 -2.10
N GLN A 116 -16.02 12.90 -2.60
CA GLN A 116 -15.72 13.33 -3.97
C GLN A 116 -15.37 12.16 -4.90
N GLY A 117 -15.42 10.91 -4.39
CA GLY A 117 -15.11 9.71 -5.15
C GLY A 117 -13.61 9.38 -5.22
N ARG A 118 -12.75 10.17 -4.60
CA ARG A 118 -11.31 9.86 -4.55
C ARG A 118 -11.06 8.72 -3.59
N ARG A 119 -10.15 7.82 -3.95
CA ARG A 119 -9.89 6.61 -3.20
C ARG A 119 -8.46 6.60 -2.67
N TYR A 120 -8.34 6.25 -1.37
CA TYR A 120 -7.08 6.25 -0.64
C TYR A 120 -6.83 4.90 0.01
N TRP A 121 -5.56 4.55 0.17
CA TRP A 121 -5.12 3.38 0.90
C TRP A 121 -4.49 3.82 2.22
N LEU A 122 -5.19 3.57 3.31
CA LEU A 122 -4.76 3.89 4.66
C LEU A 122 -4.35 2.62 5.37
N PHE A 123 -3.41 2.72 6.30
CA PHE A 123 -3.18 1.65 7.24
C PHE A 123 -3.02 2.14 8.67
N LYS A 124 -3.39 1.26 9.58
CA LYS A 124 -3.15 1.38 11.01
C LYS A 124 -2.02 0.42 11.37
N GLU A 125 -0.98 0.95 11.99
CA GLU A 125 0.17 0.18 12.43
C GLU A 125 0.08 -0.13 13.92
N PHE A 126 0.36 -1.40 14.28
CA PHE A 126 0.36 -1.87 15.65
C PHE A 126 1.80 -2.19 16.07
N ILE A 127 2.26 -1.55 17.14
CA ILE A 127 3.55 -1.86 17.76
C ILE A 127 3.29 -2.90 18.85
N LYS A 128 3.80 -4.13 18.69
CA LYS A 128 3.54 -5.25 19.63
C LYS A 128 3.92 -4.97 21.10
N LYS A 129 4.85 -4.05 21.35
CA LYS A 129 5.32 -3.74 22.71
C LYS A 129 4.37 -2.86 23.53
N ASN A 130 3.46 -2.14 22.89
CA ASN A 130 2.51 -1.26 23.55
C ASN A 130 1.23 -1.19 22.71
N HIS A 131 0.24 -2.00 23.01
CA HIS A 131 -1.08 -2.00 22.34
C HIS A 131 -1.80 -0.64 22.38
N GLU A 132 -1.33 0.31 23.19
CA GLU A 132 -1.93 1.64 23.35
C GLU A 132 -1.54 2.67 22.28
N ARG A 133 -0.47 2.45 21.51
CA ARG A 133 -0.03 3.41 20.49
C ARG A 133 -0.15 2.83 19.09
N SER A 134 -1.27 3.11 18.46
CA SER A 134 -1.46 2.86 17.05
C SER A 134 -1.34 4.15 16.25
N HIS A 135 -0.59 4.10 15.15
CA HIS A 135 -0.46 5.22 14.24
C HIS A 135 -1.15 4.90 12.91
N TRP A 136 -1.68 5.93 12.28
CA TRP A 136 -2.32 5.83 10.99
C TRP A 136 -1.47 6.52 9.93
N TYR A 137 -1.46 5.92 8.74
CA TYR A 137 -0.68 6.37 7.59
C TYR A 137 -1.50 6.34 6.32
N LEU A 138 -1.23 7.30 5.44
CA LEU A 138 -1.64 7.26 4.05
C LEU A 138 -0.52 6.60 3.24
N HIS A 139 -0.83 5.52 2.55
CA HIS A 139 0.15 4.73 1.82
C HIS A 139 -0.03 4.74 0.31
N GLY A 140 -1.24 5.03 -0.18
CA GLY A 140 -1.44 5.04 -1.62
C GLY A 140 -2.73 5.69 -2.09
N PHE A 141 -2.79 5.86 -3.41
CA PHE A 141 -3.90 6.49 -4.13
C PHE A 141 -4.37 5.53 -5.22
N PHE A 142 -5.67 5.31 -5.29
CA PHE A 142 -6.30 4.62 -6.40
C PHE A 142 -6.69 5.62 -7.48
N ALA A 143 -6.83 5.16 -8.73
CA ALA A 143 -7.39 5.96 -9.81
C ALA A 143 -8.89 6.19 -9.61
#